data_9c5161f0045f907ce0a00724d5dcb8e7
#
_entry.id   9c5161f0045f907ce0a00724d5dcb8e7
#
_cell.length_a   1.000
_cell.length_b   1.000
_cell.length_c   1.000
_cell.angle_alpha   90.00
_cell.angle_beta   90.00
_cell.angle_gamma   90.00
#
_symmetry.space_group_name_H-M   'P 1'
#
loop_
_entity.id
_entity.type
_entity.pdbx_description
1 polymer ?
#
loop_
_entity_poly.entity_id
_entity_poly.type
_entity_poly.pdbx_seq_one_letter_code
_entity_poly.pdbx_strand_id
1 'polypeptide(L)'
;MEKMRMESVDITTQNIERIGALFPNCITETKGEDVKVKKAINFDLLRQMLSGDVIEGDEAYEFTWVGKKTAIVEANKPIRKTLRPCKEDSVNWDTTENLYIEGDNLKVLKLLQESYLGKVKMIYIDPPYNTGSDFIYRDNYALSTDEYYDELGVFDDDGNKMFKNTDSNGRFHSDWCSMIYSRLLIARGLLSDDGIIFISIDNNEFATMKMICDNVFGENSLSPSFMFKCQLYRGRKFVQQKLET
;
A
#
# COMPACT_ATOMS: atom_id res chain seq x y z
N MET A 1 -25.94 4.08 25.25
CA MET A 1 -24.71 3.40 24.86
C MET A 1 -24.62 3.43 23.32
N GLU A 2 -23.78 4.27 22.78
CA GLU A 2 -23.47 4.22 21.36
C GLU A 2 -22.75 2.90 21.07
N LYS A 3 -23.26 2.14 20.11
CA LYS A 3 -22.58 0.90 19.67
C LYS A 3 -21.28 1.30 19.00
N MET A 4 -20.17 0.82 19.54
CA MET A 4 -18.84 0.96 18.95
C MET A 4 -18.88 0.36 17.53
N ARG A 5 -18.60 1.19 16.53
CA ARG A 5 -18.51 0.72 15.14
C ARG A 5 -17.18 -0.03 14.99
N MET A 6 -17.25 -1.31 14.68
CA MET A 6 -16.09 -2.15 14.36
C MET A 6 -15.70 -1.91 12.89
N GLU A 7 -15.13 -0.76 12.63
CA GLU A 7 -14.75 -0.31 11.30
C GLU A 7 -13.35 0.31 11.38
N SER A 8 -12.47 0.04 10.41
CA SER A 8 -11.15 0.70 10.35
C SER A 8 -11.31 2.21 10.14
N VAL A 9 -10.27 2.96 10.49
CA VAL A 9 -10.24 4.41 10.38
C VAL A 9 -10.56 4.87 8.96
N ASP A 10 -11.46 5.83 8.79
CA ASP A 10 -11.70 6.50 7.51
C ASP A 10 -10.64 7.59 7.29
N ILE A 11 -9.55 7.19 6.65
CA ILE A 11 -8.41 8.07 6.34
C ILE A 11 -8.83 9.21 5.41
N THR A 12 -9.78 8.98 4.52
CA THR A 12 -10.26 10.02 3.59
C THR A 12 -10.88 11.18 4.35
N THR A 13 -11.77 10.90 5.27
CA THR A 13 -12.39 11.93 6.12
C THR A 13 -11.33 12.66 6.95
N GLN A 14 -10.40 11.96 7.57
CA GLN A 14 -9.31 12.59 8.33
C GLN A 14 -8.43 13.51 7.47
N ASN A 15 -8.10 13.09 6.26
CA ASN A 15 -7.30 13.92 5.34
C ASN A 15 -8.06 15.18 4.91
N ILE A 16 -9.36 15.07 4.64
CA ILE A 16 -10.21 16.23 4.34
C ILE A 16 -10.23 17.21 5.50
N GLU A 17 -10.36 16.73 6.74
CA GLU A 17 -10.35 17.55 7.94
C GLU A 17 -9.00 18.26 8.12
N ARG A 18 -7.88 17.55 7.95
CA ARG A 18 -6.53 18.11 8.06
C ARG A 18 -6.27 19.19 7.00
N ILE A 19 -6.62 18.92 5.74
CA ILE A 19 -6.51 19.90 4.66
C ILE A 19 -7.42 21.09 4.92
N GLY A 20 -8.65 20.85 5.38
CA GLY A 20 -9.59 21.90 5.72
C GLY A 20 -9.15 22.80 6.88
N ALA A 21 -8.38 22.26 7.83
CA ALA A 21 -7.79 23.05 8.91
C ALA A 21 -6.68 24.01 8.39
N LEU A 22 -5.93 23.57 7.37
CA LEU A 22 -4.87 24.39 6.75
C LEU A 22 -5.44 25.35 5.68
N PHE A 23 -6.42 24.90 4.90
CA PHE A 23 -7.00 25.62 3.77
C PHE A 23 -8.54 25.59 3.82
N PRO A 24 -9.17 26.34 4.74
CA PRO A 24 -10.62 26.31 4.92
C PRO A 24 -11.42 26.65 3.66
N ASN A 25 -10.88 27.54 2.83
CA ASN A 25 -11.51 27.98 1.59
C ASN A 25 -11.57 26.88 0.51
N CYS A 26 -10.78 25.80 0.66
CA CYS A 26 -10.78 24.69 -0.26
C CYS A 26 -11.81 23.60 0.10
N ILE A 27 -12.54 23.77 1.19
CA ILE A 27 -13.62 22.85 1.56
C ILE A 27 -14.85 23.15 0.71
N THR A 28 -15.37 22.11 0.09
CA THR A 28 -16.63 22.13 -0.67
C THR A 28 -17.53 20.99 -0.26
N GLU A 29 -18.69 20.90 -0.85
CA GLU A 29 -19.67 19.85 -0.60
C GLU A 29 -19.87 19.02 -1.86
N THR A 30 -19.95 17.70 -1.68
CA THR A 30 -20.28 16.76 -2.75
C THR A 30 -21.40 15.82 -2.32
N LYS A 31 -22.16 15.32 -3.29
CA LYS A 31 -23.18 14.28 -3.03
C LYS A 31 -22.50 12.92 -3.01
N GLY A 32 -22.59 12.20 -1.89
CA GLY A 32 -22.19 10.80 -1.81
C GLY A 32 -23.19 9.87 -2.49
N GLU A 33 -22.82 8.60 -2.63
CA GLU A 33 -23.69 7.55 -3.21
C GLU A 33 -25.03 7.42 -2.48
N ASP A 34 -25.04 7.71 -1.18
CA ASP A 34 -26.25 7.66 -0.32
C ASP A 34 -27.09 8.97 -0.32
N VAL A 35 -26.91 9.86 -1.31
CA VAL A 35 -27.57 11.18 -1.39
C VAL A 35 -27.23 12.12 -0.21
N LYS A 36 -26.39 11.71 0.73
CA LYS A 36 -25.93 12.57 1.81
C LYS A 36 -24.81 13.51 1.33
N VAL A 37 -24.93 14.76 1.73
CA VAL A 37 -23.88 15.75 1.48
C VAL A 37 -22.67 15.40 2.34
N LYS A 38 -21.49 15.29 1.71
CA LYS A 38 -20.21 15.04 2.35
C LYS A 38 -19.26 16.19 2.06
N LYS A 39 -18.37 16.49 3.01
CA LYS A 39 -17.28 17.42 2.78
C LYS A 39 -16.31 16.85 1.77
N ALA A 40 -15.82 17.68 0.88
CA ALA A 40 -14.84 17.36 -0.14
C ALA A 40 -13.82 18.51 -0.28
N ILE A 41 -12.74 18.25 -1.01
CA ILE A 41 -11.75 19.25 -1.33
C ILE A 41 -11.98 19.75 -2.75
N ASN A 42 -12.00 21.07 -2.92
CA ASN A 42 -11.87 21.69 -4.23
C ASN A 42 -10.37 21.71 -4.60
N PHE A 43 -9.96 20.75 -5.42
CA PHE A 43 -8.55 20.56 -5.77
C PHE A 43 -8.01 21.68 -6.67
N ASP A 44 -8.82 22.28 -7.51
CA ASP A 44 -8.40 23.39 -8.37
C ASP A 44 -8.07 24.62 -7.51
N LEU A 45 -8.92 24.91 -6.53
CA LEU A 45 -8.67 26.01 -5.61
C LEU A 45 -7.47 25.71 -4.69
N LEU A 46 -7.34 24.48 -4.19
CA LEU A 46 -6.18 24.08 -3.37
C LEU A 46 -4.88 24.18 -4.17
N ARG A 47 -4.88 23.71 -5.42
CA ARG A 47 -3.74 23.82 -6.34
C ARG A 47 -3.34 25.27 -6.55
N GLN A 48 -4.30 26.16 -6.81
CA GLN A 48 -4.05 27.58 -7.00
C GLN A 48 -3.50 28.25 -5.74
N MET A 49 -3.99 27.86 -4.55
CA MET A 49 -3.52 28.41 -3.27
C MET A 49 -2.09 27.95 -2.91
N LEU A 50 -1.66 26.82 -3.44
CA LEU A 50 -0.30 26.28 -3.22
C LEU A 50 0.70 26.71 -4.31
N SER A 51 0.26 27.46 -5.32
CA SER A 51 1.10 27.92 -6.42
C SER A 51 1.41 29.40 -6.29
N GLY A 52 2.66 29.79 -6.55
CA GLY A 52 3.07 31.20 -6.70
C GLY A 52 2.62 31.85 -8.00
N ASP A 53 2.32 31.01 -9.01
CA ASP A 53 1.86 31.45 -10.33
C ASP A 53 0.55 30.71 -10.69
N VAL A 54 -0.19 31.26 -11.68
CA VAL A 54 -1.37 30.59 -12.21
C VAL A 54 -0.94 29.35 -12.97
N ILE A 55 -1.43 28.17 -12.52
CA ILE A 55 -1.16 26.92 -13.20
C ILE A 55 -2.25 26.71 -14.25
N GLU A 56 -1.91 26.96 -15.50
CA GLU A 56 -2.75 26.66 -16.67
C GLU A 56 -2.24 25.39 -17.35
N GLY A 57 -3.15 24.47 -17.70
CA GLY A 57 -2.86 23.24 -18.44
C GLY A 57 -2.72 21.98 -17.60
N ASP A 58 -2.72 20.84 -18.29
CA ASP A 58 -2.67 19.48 -17.69
C ASP A 58 -1.24 18.94 -17.55
N GLU A 59 -0.22 19.72 -17.92
CA GLU A 59 1.18 19.29 -17.86
C GLU A 59 1.70 19.35 -16.44
N ALA A 60 1.82 18.16 -15.82
CA ALA A 60 2.45 17.99 -14.52
C ALA A 60 3.33 16.74 -14.55
N TYR A 61 4.50 16.79 -13.91
CA TYR A 61 5.28 15.59 -13.68
C TYR A 61 4.54 14.70 -12.67
N GLU A 62 4.04 13.58 -13.14
CA GLU A 62 3.33 12.62 -12.31
C GLU A 62 3.75 11.19 -12.69
N PHE A 63 4.22 10.43 -11.70
CA PHE A 63 4.35 8.99 -11.84
C PHE A 63 2.96 8.35 -11.76
N THR A 64 2.49 7.80 -12.86
CA THR A 64 1.14 7.22 -12.96
C THR A 64 1.14 5.90 -13.73
N TRP A 65 0.12 5.08 -13.49
CA TRP A 65 -0.14 3.80 -14.19
C TRP A 65 -1.64 3.51 -14.19
N VAL A 66 -2.05 2.53 -14.98
CA VAL A 66 -3.45 2.09 -15.04
C VAL A 66 -3.85 1.43 -13.72
N GLY A 67 -4.78 2.03 -12.99
CA GLY A 67 -5.26 1.53 -11.69
C GLY A 67 -4.72 2.29 -10.46
N LYS A 68 -3.82 3.27 -10.61
CA LYS A 68 -3.30 4.07 -9.47
C LYS A 68 -4.42 4.68 -8.63
N LYS A 69 -5.40 5.33 -9.27
CA LYS A 69 -6.54 5.95 -8.55
C LYS A 69 -7.36 4.92 -7.79
N THR A 70 -7.59 3.75 -8.39
CA THR A 70 -8.31 2.64 -7.75
C THR A 70 -7.53 2.09 -6.56
N ALA A 71 -6.20 1.96 -6.67
CA ALA A 71 -5.35 1.53 -5.56
C ALA A 71 -5.43 2.49 -4.35
N ILE A 72 -5.50 3.80 -4.58
CA ILE A 72 -5.71 4.80 -3.53
C ILE A 72 -7.07 4.60 -2.85
N VAL A 73 -8.14 4.44 -3.63
CA VAL A 73 -9.49 4.21 -3.10
C VAL A 73 -9.52 2.92 -2.28
N GLU A 74 -8.92 1.84 -2.78
CA GLU A 74 -8.88 0.57 -2.06
C GLU A 74 -8.08 0.67 -0.76
N ALA A 75 -6.93 1.34 -0.74
CA ALA A 75 -6.17 1.59 0.48
C ALA A 75 -7.00 2.32 1.54
N ASN A 76 -7.77 3.34 1.13
CA ASN A 76 -8.55 4.19 2.03
C ASN A 76 -9.90 3.60 2.45
N LYS A 77 -10.40 2.60 1.72
CA LYS A 77 -11.71 1.99 2.00
C LYS A 77 -11.71 1.29 3.37
N PRO A 78 -12.60 1.67 4.29
CA PRO A 78 -12.70 1.03 5.59
C PRO A 78 -13.17 -0.42 5.46
N ILE A 79 -12.75 -1.27 6.41
CA ILE A 79 -13.18 -2.67 6.50
C ILE A 79 -13.90 -2.94 7.81
N ARG A 80 -14.82 -3.93 7.79
CA ARG A 80 -15.57 -4.40 8.96
C ARG A 80 -15.10 -5.79 9.37
N LYS A 81 -13.83 -5.90 9.71
CA LYS A 81 -13.20 -7.15 10.19
C LYS A 81 -12.56 -6.92 11.53
N THR A 82 -12.22 -7.99 12.23
CA THR A 82 -11.49 -7.94 13.48
C THR A 82 -10.48 -9.08 13.54
N LEU A 83 -9.42 -8.87 14.30
CA LEU A 83 -8.47 -9.93 14.64
C LEU A 83 -9.12 -10.87 15.68
N ARG A 84 -8.92 -12.16 15.53
CA ARG A 84 -9.37 -13.17 16.48
C ARG A 84 -8.15 -13.83 17.14
N PRO A 85 -8.07 -13.86 18.47
CA PRO A 85 -7.00 -14.54 19.16
C PRO A 85 -7.08 -16.06 18.92
N CYS A 86 -5.94 -16.67 18.61
CA CYS A 86 -5.79 -18.13 18.43
C CYS A 86 -4.86 -18.65 19.51
N LYS A 87 -5.38 -18.78 20.74
CA LYS A 87 -4.59 -19.18 21.91
C LYS A 87 -4.04 -20.59 21.82
N GLU A 88 -4.80 -21.48 21.21
CA GLU A 88 -4.49 -22.92 21.12
C GLU A 88 -3.23 -23.17 20.28
N ASP A 89 -3.00 -22.34 19.26
CA ASP A 89 -1.83 -22.43 18.36
C ASP A 89 -0.70 -21.47 18.75
N SER A 90 -0.89 -20.69 19.83
CA SER A 90 0.09 -19.71 20.27
C SER A 90 1.09 -20.26 21.26
N VAL A 91 2.35 -19.92 21.10
CA VAL A 91 3.43 -20.26 22.02
C VAL A 91 3.62 -19.13 23.03
N ASN A 92 3.62 -19.50 24.33
CA ASN A 92 3.82 -18.55 25.43
C ASN A 92 2.84 -17.36 25.41
N TRP A 93 1.57 -17.63 25.14
CA TRP A 93 0.51 -16.61 24.98
C TRP A 93 0.51 -15.52 26.08
N ASP A 94 0.66 -15.91 27.34
CA ASP A 94 0.55 -15.00 28.46
C ASP A 94 1.83 -14.16 28.71
N THR A 95 2.93 -14.49 28.07
CA THR A 95 4.25 -13.87 28.34
C THR A 95 4.95 -13.31 27.11
N THR A 96 4.49 -13.65 25.90
CA THR A 96 5.07 -13.14 24.66
C THR A 96 4.58 -11.72 24.37
N GLU A 97 5.50 -10.87 23.88
CA GLU A 97 5.18 -9.56 23.31
C GLU A 97 5.15 -9.61 21.76
N ASN A 98 5.44 -10.79 21.19
CA ASN A 98 5.43 -10.98 19.74
C ASN A 98 4.01 -11.31 19.26
N LEU A 99 3.66 -10.79 18.09
CA LEU A 99 2.37 -10.99 17.46
C LEU A 99 2.56 -11.56 16.05
N TYR A 100 1.97 -12.73 15.80
CA TYR A 100 1.82 -13.30 14.46
C TYR A 100 0.36 -13.13 14.02
N ILE A 101 0.15 -12.55 12.83
CA ILE A 101 -1.18 -12.31 12.29
C ILE A 101 -1.27 -13.01 10.94
N GLU A 102 -2.21 -13.93 10.80
CA GLU A 102 -2.53 -14.64 9.59
C GLU A 102 -3.72 -13.97 8.88
N GLY A 103 -3.64 -13.85 7.55
CA GLY A 103 -4.71 -13.28 6.72
C GLY A 103 -4.19 -12.37 5.61
N ASP A 104 -5.11 -11.85 4.80
CA ASP A 104 -4.81 -10.89 3.74
C ASP A 104 -4.10 -9.66 4.31
N ASN A 105 -2.87 -9.40 3.84
CA ASN A 105 -2.00 -8.38 4.41
C ASN A 105 -2.54 -6.95 4.25
N LEU A 106 -3.28 -6.63 3.17
CA LEU A 106 -3.89 -5.31 3.02
C LEU A 106 -4.97 -5.08 4.09
N LYS A 107 -5.78 -6.10 4.37
CA LYS A 107 -6.82 -6.05 5.42
C LYS A 107 -6.18 -5.97 6.81
N VAL A 108 -5.13 -6.76 7.05
CA VAL A 108 -4.37 -6.74 8.31
C VAL A 108 -3.77 -5.36 8.55
N LEU A 109 -3.11 -4.76 7.56
CA LEU A 109 -2.55 -3.41 7.66
C LEU A 109 -3.61 -2.36 8.04
N LYS A 110 -4.82 -2.46 7.48
CA LYS A 110 -5.94 -1.58 7.82
C LYS A 110 -6.38 -1.73 9.29
N LEU A 111 -6.41 -2.96 9.80
CA LEU A 111 -6.75 -3.21 11.20
C LEU A 111 -5.67 -2.70 12.17
N LEU A 112 -4.41 -2.81 11.78
CA LEU A 112 -3.28 -2.34 12.59
C LEU A 112 -3.26 -0.81 12.75
N GLN A 113 -3.85 -0.05 11.83
CA GLN A 113 -3.90 1.41 11.94
C GLN A 113 -4.54 1.88 13.25
N GLU A 114 -5.55 1.17 13.75
CA GLU A 114 -6.24 1.56 14.98
C GLU A 114 -5.31 1.59 16.19
N SER A 115 -4.36 0.67 16.28
CA SER A 115 -3.48 0.51 17.45
C SER A 115 -2.05 0.99 17.22
N TYR A 116 -1.56 0.99 15.99
CA TYR A 116 -0.15 1.17 15.64
C TYR A 116 0.12 2.40 14.76
N LEU A 117 -0.85 3.29 14.54
CA LEU A 117 -0.63 4.50 13.75
C LEU A 117 0.53 5.32 14.33
N GLY A 118 1.56 5.57 13.52
CA GLY A 118 2.75 6.34 13.91
C GLY A 118 3.64 5.68 14.97
N LYS A 119 3.53 4.36 15.20
CA LYS A 119 4.25 3.67 16.29
C LYS A 119 5.28 2.65 15.83
N VAL A 120 5.24 2.25 14.56
CA VAL A 120 6.11 1.20 14.02
C VAL A 120 7.48 1.78 13.72
N LYS A 121 8.52 1.24 14.32
CA LYS A 121 9.91 1.70 14.15
C LYS A 121 10.56 1.13 12.89
N MET A 122 10.21 -0.08 12.50
CA MET A 122 10.80 -0.75 11.35
C MET A 122 9.77 -1.61 10.66
N ILE A 123 9.74 -1.50 9.34
CA ILE A 123 8.99 -2.40 8.47
C ILE A 123 10.00 -3.07 7.54
N TYR A 124 9.91 -4.39 7.41
CA TYR A 124 10.63 -5.17 6.40
C TYR A 124 9.63 -5.91 5.53
N ILE A 125 9.73 -5.78 4.22
CA ILE A 125 8.90 -6.49 3.26
C ILE A 125 9.75 -7.15 2.18
N ASP A 126 9.29 -8.32 1.75
CA ASP A 126 9.85 -9.10 0.65
C ASP A 126 8.69 -9.40 -0.33
N PRO A 127 8.36 -8.44 -1.22
CA PRO A 127 7.23 -8.59 -2.12
C PRO A 127 7.58 -9.51 -3.30
N PRO A 128 6.59 -9.97 -4.08
CA PRO A 128 6.86 -10.62 -5.37
C PRO A 128 7.71 -9.71 -6.26
N TYR A 129 8.74 -10.28 -6.91
CA TYR A 129 9.69 -9.51 -7.73
C TYR A 129 9.20 -9.24 -9.16
N ASN A 130 8.01 -9.72 -9.50
CA ASN A 130 7.38 -9.55 -10.81
C ASN A 130 8.22 -10.14 -11.96
N THR A 131 8.72 -11.34 -11.76
CA THR A 131 9.59 -12.07 -12.72
C THR A 131 8.83 -12.76 -13.86
N GLY A 132 7.50 -12.57 -13.96
CA GLY A 132 6.62 -13.25 -14.93
C GLY A 132 6.15 -14.64 -14.47
N SER A 133 6.61 -15.11 -13.31
CA SER A 133 6.16 -16.36 -12.70
C SER A 133 5.56 -16.17 -11.31
N ASP A 134 5.58 -14.95 -10.81
CA ASP A 134 5.09 -14.61 -9.48
C ASP A 134 3.57 -14.52 -9.44
N PHE A 135 3.01 -14.89 -8.29
CA PHE A 135 1.60 -14.67 -7.99
C PHE A 135 1.42 -13.33 -7.29
N ILE A 136 0.45 -12.56 -7.74
CA ILE A 136 0.07 -11.30 -7.12
C ILE A 136 -1.41 -11.33 -6.71
N TYR A 137 -1.78 -10.52 -5.70
CA TYR A 137 -3.16 -10.37 -5.27
C TYR A 137 -3.88 -9.36 -6.16
N ARG A 138 -5.12 -9.66 -6.51
CA ARG A 138 -6.05 -8.69 -7.06
C ARG A 138 -6.86 -8.07 -5.94
N ASP A 139 -6.43 -6.93 -5.52
CA ASP A 139 -7.25 -6.09 -4.67
C ASP A 139 -8.34 -5.51 -5.58
N ASN A 140 -9.57 -5.92 -5.49
CA ASN A 140 -10.81 -5.49 -6.19
C ASN A 140 -10.72 -4.37 -7.26
N TYR A 141 -9.67 -4.37 -8.08
CA TYR A 141 -9.53 -3.44 -9.20
C TYR A 141 -10.50 -3.87 -10.29
N ALA A 142 -11.58 -3.12 -10.46
CA ALA A 142 -12.64 -3.41 -11.41
C ALA A 142 -12.09 -3.68 -12.82
N LEU A 143 -12.14 -4.94 -13.24
CA LEU A 143 -12.05 -5.36 -14.63
C LEU A 143 -13.36 -6.00 -15.02
N SER A 144 -13.78 -5.74 -16.25
CA SER A 144 -14.90 -6.40 -16.87
C SER A 144 -14.75 -7.93 -16.79
N THR A 145 -15.80 -8.58 -16.38
CA THR A 145 -15.88 -9.97 -15.95
C THR A 145 -15.59 -11.03 -17.02
N ASP A 146 -15.42 -10.67 -18.27
CA ASP A 146 -15.48 -11.63 -19.40
C ASP A 146 -14.12 -12.12 -19.92
N GLU A 147 -13.00 -11.49 -19.58
CA GLU A 147 -11.67 -11.89 -20.09
C GLU A 147 -10.87 -12.81 -19.16
N TYR A 148 -11.44 -13.26 -18.04
CA TYR A 148 -10.63 -13.78 -16.93
C TYR A 148 -11.01 -15.17 -16.43
N TYR A 149 -11.88 -15.89 -17.10
CA TYR A 149 -12.32 -17.23 -16.63
C TYR A 149 -11.37 -18.39 -16.98
N ASP A 150 -10.35 -18.18 -17.81
CA ASP A 150 -9.52 -19.29 -18.31
C ASP A 150 -8.16 -19.48 -17.63
N GLU A 151 -7.72 -18.62 -16.71
CA GLU A 151 -6.48 -18.87 -15.98
C GLU A 151 -6.75 -19.61 -14.66
N LEU A 152 -6.10 -20.76 -14.49
CA LEU A 152 -6.05 -21.58 -13.29
C LEU A 152 -5.81 -20.71 -12.05
N GLY A 153 -6.89 -20.35 -11.35
CA GLY A 153 -6.83 -19.56 -10.14
C GLY A 153 -6.28 -20.38 -8.99
N VAL A 154 -5.16 -19.97 -8.44
CA VAL A 154 -4.68 -20.43 -7.14
C VAL A 154 -5.36 -19.55 -6.10
N PHE A 155 -5.93 -20.17 -5.08
CA PHE A 155 -6.53 -19.47 -3.96
C PHE A 155 -5.55 -19.53 -2.79
N ASP A 156 -5.49 -18.45 -2.00
CA ASP A 156 -4.83 -18.51 -0.70
C ASP A 156 -5.70 -19.25 0.31
N ASP A 157 -5.17 -19.46 1.52
CA ASP A 157 -5.85 -20.20 2.57
C ASP A 157 -7.15 -19.50 3.05
N ASP A 158 -7.29 -18.21 2.78
CA ASP A 158 -8.48 -17.39 3.05
C ASP A 158 -9.51 -17.40 1.90
N GLY A 159 -9.23 -18.11 0.79
CA GLY A 159 -10.09 -18.19 -0.38
C GLY A 159 -10.02 -16.97 -1.29
N ASN A 160 -9.02 -16.09 -1.14
CA ASN A 160 -8.80 -15.00 -2.08
C ASN A 160 -8.06 -15.52 -3.31
N LYS A 161 -8.53 -15.10 -4.48
CA LYS A 161 -7.94 -15.53 -5.75
C LYS A 161 -6.63 -14.78 -6.01
N MET A 162 -5.52 -15.54 -6.10
CA MET A 162 -4.26 -15.06 -6.63
C MET A 162 -4.20 -15.36 -8.13
N PHE A 163 -3.51 -14.54 -8.89
CA PHE A 163 -3.26 -14.83 -10.29
C PHE A 163 -1.78 -14.69 -10.61
N LYS A 164 -1.34 -15.49 -11.57
CA LYS A 164 0.03 -15.42 -12.08
C LYS A 164 0.17 -14.18 -12.96
N ASN A 165 1.05 -13.26 -12.59
CA ASN A 165 1.33 -12.09 -13.38
C ASN A 165 2.40 -12.44 -14.44
N THR A 166 1.98 -12.62 -15.68
CA THR A 166 2.86 -13.02 -16.77
C THR A 166 3.18 -11.83 -17.68
N ASP A 167 4.31 -11.87 -18.37
CA ASP A 167 4.72 -10.83 -19.33
C ASP A 167 3.72 -10.62 -20.47
N SER A 168 2.86 -11.60 -20.73
CA SER A 168 1.75 -11.49 -21.70
C SER A 168 0.58 -10.66 -21.18
N ASN A 169 0.52 -10.37 -19.87
CA ASN A 169 -0.47 -9.47 -19.31
C ASN A 169 -0.16 -8.02 -19.75
N GLY A 170 -1.03 -7.40 -20.53
CA GLY A 170 -0.87 -6.00 -20.95
C GLY A 170 -0.84 -4.98 -19.78
N ARG A 171 -1.12 -5.43 -18.56
CA ARG A 171 -1.08 -4.66 -17.32
C ARG A 171 -0.02 -5.14 -16.32
N PHE A 172 0.95 -5.90 -16.79
CA PHE A 172 1.96 -6.57 -15.99
C PHE A 172 2.55 -5.71 -14.87
N HIS A 173 3.16 -4.58 -15.21
CA HIS A 173 3.70 -3.63 -14.24
C HIS A 173 2.60 -2.88 -13.47
N SER A 174 1.50 -2.54 -14.12
CA SER A 174 0.41 -1.76 -13.52
C SER A 174 -0.30 -2.51 -12.39
N ASP A 175 -0.56 -3.79 -12.56
CA ASP A 175 -1.22 -4.62 -11.54
C ASP A 175 -0.29 -4.82 -10.34
N TRP A 176 1.00 -5.06 -10.59
CA TRP A 176 2.01 -5.13 -9.53
C TRP A 176 2.15 -3.79 -8.77
N CYS A 177 2.25 -2.67 -9.50
CA CYS A 177 2.30 -1.33 -8.90
C CYS A 177 1.09 -1.08 -7.99
N SER A 178 -0.10 -1.43 -8.45
CA SER A 178 -1.35 -1.22 -7.71
C SER A 178 -1.37 -2.02 -6.41
N MET A 179 -0.92 -3.29 -6.46
CA MET A 179 -0.81 -4.15 -5.29
C MET A 179 0.18 -3.58 -4.26
N ILE A 180 1.37 -3.18 -4.68
CA ILE A 180 2.41 -2.63 -3.79
C ILE A 180 1.98 -1.27 -3.23
N TYR A 181 1.48 -0.40 -4.08
CA TYR A 181 1.14 0.98 -3.73
C TYR A 181 0.09 1.08 -2.64
N SER A 182 -0.98 0.30 -2.73
CA SER A 182 -2.04 0.27 -1.72
C SER A 182 -1.50 -0.10 -0.33
N ARG A 183 -0.55 -1.02 -0.26
CA ARG A 183 0.07 -1.48 0.99
C ARG A 183 1.05 -0.46 1.55
N LEU A 184 1.88 0.15 0.71
CA LEU A 184 2.83 1.18 1.13
C LEU A 184 2.14 2.45 1.62
N LEU A 185 0.99 2.84 1.03
CA LEU A 185 0.19 3.96 1.52
C LEU A 185 -0.23 3.77 2.98
N ILE A 186 -0.66 2.56 3.35
CA ILE A 186 -1.05 2.26 4.72
C ILE A 186 0.19 2.13 5.62
N ALA A 187 1.23 1.43 5.13
CA ALA A 187 2.47 1.24 5.86
C ALA A 187 3.13 2.56 6.28
N ARG A 188 3.10 3.58 5.40
CA ARG A 188 3.54 4.94 5.74
C ARG A 188 2.86 5.49 6.98
N GLY A 189 1.55 5.31 7.10
CA GLY A 189 0.79 5.77 8.26
C GLY A 189 1.13 5.03 9.56
N LEU A 190 1.61 3.80 9.48
CA LEU A 190 2.02 3.01 10.63
C LEU A 190 3.42 3.40 11.15
N LEU A 191 4.32 3.83 10.25
CA LEU A 191 5.68 4.23 10.63
C LEU A 191 5.66 5.45 11.56
N SER A 192 6.52 5.41 12.57
CA SER A 192 6.85 6.59 13.38
C SER A 192 7.69 7.58 12.55
N ASP A 193 7.79 8.83 13.02
CA ASP A 193 8.53 9.89 12.31
C ASP A 193 10.00 9.54 12.06
N ASP A 194 10.60 8.73 12.94
CA ASP A 194 11.95 8.19 12.84
C ASP A 194 11.97 6.71 12.42
N GLY A 195 10.88 6.22 11.85
CA GLY A 195 10.73 4.84 11.38
C GLY A 195 11.41 4.60 10.04
N ILE A 196 11.82 3.36 9.80
CA ILE A 196 12.54 2.93 8.59
C ILE A 196 11.79 1.77 7.92
N ILE A 197 11.73 1.79 6.60
CA ILE A 197 11.24 0.66 5.81
C ILE A 197 12.37 0.06 4.97
N PHE A 198 12.47 -1.28 4.98
CA PHE A 198 13.36 -2.06 4.14
C PHE A 198 12.53 -2.90 3.17
N ILE A 199 12.92 -2.90 1.91
CA ILE A 199 12.22 -3.61 0.84
C ILE A 199 13.23 -4.44 0.05
N SER A 200 13.08 -5.77 0.05
CA SER A 200 13.80 -6.64 -0.86
C SER A 200 13.19 -6.56 -2.23
N ILE A 201 13.98 -6.36 -3.26
CA ILE A 201 13.54 -6.34 -4.65
C ILE A 201 14.70 -6.66 -5.58
N ASP A 202 14.45 -7.27 -6.70
CA ASP A 202 15.43 -7.48 -7.75
C ASP A 202 15.43 -6.36 -8.81
N ASN A 203 16.22 -6.54 -9.85
CA ASN A 203 16.38 -5.54 -10.91
C ASN A 203 15.12 -5.35 -11.77
N ASN A 204 14.16 -6.28 -11.76
CA ASN A 204 12.99 -6.22 -12.65
C ASN A 204 12.10 -5.01 -12.30
N GLU A 205 11.86 -4.79 -11.01
CA GLU A 205 10.98 -3.71 -10.54
C GLU A 205 11.68 -2.70 -9.62
N PHE A 206 13.02 -2.73 -9.53
CA PHE A 206 13.75 -1.79 -8.67
C PHE A 206 13.46 -0.31 -9.01
N ALA A 207 13.51 0.04 -10.30
CA ALA A 207 13.24 1.42 -10.72
C ALA A 207 11.78 1.84 -10.43
N THR A 208 10.84 0.94 -10.70
CA THR A 208 9.41 1.14 -10.42
C THR A 208 9.16 1.27 -8.92
N MET A 209 9.76 0.38 -8.11
CA MET A 209 9.67 0.44 -6.65
C MET A 209 10.20 1.76 -6.12
N LYS A 210 11.35 2.24 -6.64
CA LYS A 210 11.88 3.54 -6.25
C LYS A 210 10.88 4.66 -6.51
N MET A 211 10.29 4.73 -7.72
CA MET A 211 9.29 5.75 -8.06
C MET A 211 8.05 5.66 -7.18
N ILE A 212 7.60 4.45 -6.83
CA ILE A 212 6.51 4.24 -5.88
C ILE A 212 6.88 4.79 -4.49
N CYS A 213 8.08 4.46 -3.99
CA CYS A 213 8.55 4.93 -2.70
C CYS A 213 8.70 6.46 -2.66
N ASP A 214 9.25 7.06 -3.70
CA ASP A 214 9.34 8.53 -3.81
C ASP A 214 7.94 9.18 -3.76
N ASN A 215 6.97 8.58 -4.43
CA ASN A 215 5.58 9.06 -4.44
C ASN A 215 4.89 8.88 -3.07
N VAL A 216 5.18 7.80 -2.33
CA VAL A 216 4.56 7.51 -1.04
C VAL A 216 5.25 8.25 0.10
N PHE A 217 6.58 8.19 0.18
CA PHE A 217 7.36 8.69 1.32
C PHE A 217 8.01 10.05 1.09
N GLY A 218 8.08 10.49 -0.17
CA GLY A 218 8.78 11.70 -0.61
C GLY A 218 10.19 11.40 -1.12
N GLU A 219 10.63 12.12 -2.15
CA GLU A 219 11.91 11.92 -2.84
C GLU A 219 13.14 12.02 -1.92
N ASN A 220 13.09 12.88 -0.91
CA ASN A 220 14.17 13.08 0.05
C ASN A 220 14.22 12.03 1.17
N SER A 221 13.29 11.10 1.20
CA SER A 221 13.20 10.07 2.24
C SER A 221 14.01 8.81 1.91
N LEU A 222 14.52 8.70 0.68
CA LEU A 222 15.32 7.56 0.28
C LEU A 222 16.73 7.66 0.85
N SER A 223 17.02 6.81 1.83
CA SER A 223 18.39 6.54 2.26
C SER A 223 19.15 5.75 1.17
N PRO A 224 20.49 5.75 1.14
CA PRO A 224 21.26 5.03 0.12
C PRO A 224 20.75 3.60 -0.07
N SER A 225 20.43 3.24 -1.30
CA SER A 225 20.04 1.86 -1.63
C SER A 225 21.25 0.95 -1.51
N PHE A 226 21.18 -0.07 -0.65
CA PHE A 226 22.19 -1.10 -0.57
C PHE A 226 21.94 -2.13 -1.67
N MET A 227 22.82 -2.17 -2.66
CA MET A 227 22.76 -3.18 -3.72
C MET A 227 23.53 -4.41 -3.27
N PHE A 228 22.85 -5.47 -2.82
CA PHE A 228 23.47 -6.77 -2.60
C PHE A 228 23.53 -7.52 -3.93
N LYS A 229 24.71 -7.64 -4.52
CA LYS A 229 24.91 -8.55 -5.66
C LYS A 229 24.96 -9.98 -5.14
N CYS A 230 23.82 -10.68 -5.17
CA CYS A 230 23.81 -12.12 -4.91
C CYS A 230 24.40 -12.83 -6.13
N GLN A 231 25.65 -13.25 -6.04
CA GLN A 231 26.27 -14.09 -7.05
C GLN A 231 25.92 -15.54 -6.72
N LEU A 232 24.93 -16.10 -7.42
CA LEU A 232 24.60 -17.52 -7.34
C LEU A 232 25.75 -18.33 -7.91
N TYR A 233 26.64 -18.80 -7.03
CA TYR A 233 27.52 -19.90 -7.37
C TYR A 233 26.72 -21.20 -7.32
N ARG A 234 26.61 -21.90 -8.44
CA ARG A 234 26.19 -23.31 -8.47
C ARG A 234 27.29 -24.13 -7.75
N GLY A 235 27.11 -24.37 -6.48
CA GLY A 235 28.02 -25.16 -5.67
C GLY A 235 27.97 -24.70 -4.21
N ARG A 236 27.67 -25.64 -3.31
CA ARG A 236 27.53 -25.45 -1.87
C ARG A 236 28.70 -24.70 -1.25
N LYS A 237 28.60 -23.37 -1.12
CA LYS A 237 29.38 -22.60 -0.10
C LYS A 237 28.65 -21.29 0.16
N PHE A 238 28.20 -21.12 1.39
CA PHE A 238 27.81 -19.80 1.91
C PHE A 238 29.04 -18.92 1.97
N VAL A 239 29.01 -17.78 1.31
CA VAL A 239 30.00 -16.72 1.47
C VAL A 239 29.34 -15.57 2.20
N GLN A 240 29.75 -15.38 3.43
CA GLN A 240 29.50 -14.18 4.21
C GLN A 240 30.28 -13.02 3.55
N GLN A 241 29.60 -12.05 2.97
CA GLN A 241 30.24 -10.83 2.47
C GLN A 241 30.35 -9.79 3.60
N LYS A 242 31.55 -9.34 3.81
CA LYS A 242 31.93 -8.28 4.72
C LYS A 242 31.58 -6.93 4.09
N LEU A 243 30.90 -6.07 4.84
CA LEU A 243 30.74 -4.66 4.50
C LEU A 243 32.11 -3.99 4.50
N GLU A 244 32.51 -3.44 3.38
CA GLU A 244 33.59 -2.45 3.32
C GLU A 244 32.95 -1.05 3.33
N THR A 245 33.37 -0.29 4.33
CA THR A 245 32.99 1.12 4.56
C THR A 245 33.64 2.05 3.55
#